data_f8a2d997094ec3d78a378e3d941fe957
#
_entry.id   f8a2d997094ec3d78a378e3d941fe957
#
_cell.length_a   1.000
_cell.length_b   1.000
_cell.length_c   1.000
_cell.angle_alpha   90.00
_cell.angle_beta   90.00
_cell.angle_gamma   90.00
#
_symmetry.space_group_name_H-M   'P 1'
#
loop_
_entity.id
_entity.type
_entity.pdbx_description
1 polymer ?
#
loop_
_entity_poly.entity_id
_entity_poly.type
_entity_poly.pdbx_seq_one_letter_code
_entity_poly.pdbx_strand_id
1 'polypeptide(L)'
;MMRRFLLVVVLCVFMFIPAKEVIGQAGPNFASQDEDYFGLPLCLPGMLEDGTCLQLGPAQTVAEMREAGFPYPLRDLPAAVPSADLGLMPVNVAKINLPENEPAPIYGSFEDAVAGENPYQQIDPGALRFVSYIERRDHEGNPYLQLKSGGWVRATPAAYTNFQGLQFFENPRNDFGWIVDQTPSYRSPAFDAELSGKEYYRENTIQIYNTVEAGGVFWYQIAPEEWVNSLKARVVSLNTTPPEGVDTNRWIELDLFQQTMMVYENGRLLFATLMASGLDPYYTQPGLFPIYEKKPLETMQGSFEADRADFYYLQDVPWTMYFDQARALHTAYWRTFFGYMQSHGCVNLSPGDAKWVFDWAEEGDYVWVHDPSGMTPTDASYYGPGAP
;
A
#
# COMPACT_ATOMS: atom_id res chain seq x y z
N MET A 1 -48.93 4.94 -56.82
CA MET A 1 -47.54 5.35 -57.10
C MET A 1 -46.64 4.25 -56.61
N MET A 2 -46.15 3.43 -57.53
CA MET A 2 -45.30 2.27 -57.29
C MET A 2 -43.82 2.69 -57.17
N ARG A 3 -43.15 2.46 -56.05
CA ARG A 3 -41.70 2.57 -55.95
C ARG A 3 -41.07 1.17 -56.06
N ARG A 4 -40.35 0.99 -57.16
CA ARG A 4 -39.60 -0.22 -57.49
C ARG A 4 -38.39 -0.35 -56.57
N PHE A 5 -38.27 -1.47 -55.87
CA PHE A 5 -37.05 -1.90 -55.19
C PHE A 5 -36.09 -2.51 -56.22
N LEU A 6 -34.90 -1.93 -56.30
CA LEU A 6 -33.81 -2.45 -57.11
C LEU A 6 -33.00 -3.41 -56.24
N LEU A 7 -33.04 -4.69 -56.60
CA LEU A 7 -32.23 -5.74 -55.96
C LEU A 7 -30.84 -5.70 -56.60
N VAL A 8 -29.80 -5.28 -55.84
CA VAL A 8 -28.42 -5.41 -56.31
C VAL A 8 -27.90 -6.74 -55.85
N VAL A 9 -27.73 -7.65 -56.79
CA VAL A 9 -27.04 -8.95 -56.57
C VAL A 9 -25.54 -8.69 -56.68
N VAL A 10 -24.83 -8.77 -55.54
CA VAL A 10 -23.35 -8.74 -55.54
C VAL A 10 -22.86 -10.15 -55.80
N LEU A 11 -22.30 -10.34 -57.00
CA LEU A 11 -21.64 -11.59 -57.40
C LEU A 11 -20.24 -11.60 -56.76
N CYS A 12 -20.07 -12.40 -55.70
CA CYS A 12 -18.72 -12.67 -55.17
C CYS A 12 -18.01 -13.66 -56.10
N VAL A 13 -17.10 -13.13 -56.90
CA VAL A 13 -16.13 -13.95 -57.64
C VAL A 13 -15.05 -14.39 -56.69
N PHE A 14 -15.07 -15.65 -56.29
CA PHE A 14 -13.94 -16.31 -55.59
C PHE A 14 -12.79 -16.51 -56.60
N MET A 15 -11.80 -15.61 -56.54
CA MET A 15 -10.50 -15.91 -57.18
C MET A 15 -9.80 -16.99 -56.37
N PHE A 16 -9.74 -18.21 -56.91
CA PHE A 16 -8.79 -19.21 -56.43
C PHE A 16 -7.38 -18.74 -56.76
N ILE A 17 -6.68 -18.25 -55.75
CA ILE A 17 -5.25 -18.04 -55.80
C ILE A 17 -4.63 -19.41 -55.46
N PRO A 18 -3.87 -20.01 -56.37
CA PRO A 18 -3.17 -21.24 -56.03
C PRO A 18 -2.17 -20.97 -54.93
N ALA A 19 -2.30 -21.68 -53.82
CA ALA A 19 -1.32 -21.65 -52.71
C ALA A 19 0.04 -22.04 -53.36
N LYS A 20 0.94 -21.05 -53.43
CA LYS A 20 2.37 -21.37 -53.63
C LYS A 20 2.78 -22.18 -52.41
N GLU A 21 3.12 -23.42 -52.61
CA GLU A 21 3.88 -24.21 -51.68
C GLU A 21 5.11 -23.38 -51.30
N VAL A 22 5.10 -22.82 -50.07
CA VAL A 22 6.29 -22.34 -49.41
C VAL A 22 7.08 -23.62 -49.15
N ILE A 23 8.02 -23.93 -50.00
CA ILE A 23 9.06 -24.90 -49.71
C ILE A 23 9.80 -24.31 -48.55
N GLY A 24 9.37 -24.70 -47.31
CA GLY A 24 10.14 -24.44 -46.11
C GLY A 24 11.54 -24.95 -46.41
N GLN A 25 12.53 -24.06 -46.29
CA GLN A 25 13.92 -24.53 -46.20
C GLN A 25 13.89 -25.55 -45.06
N ALA A 26 14.17 -26.82 -45.44
CA ALA A 26 14.40 -27.85 -44.45
C ALA A 26 15.51 -27.36 -43.55
N GLY A 27 15.19 -27.06 -42.31
CA GLY A 27 16.18 -27.01 -41.26
C GLY A 27 16.96 -28.32 -41.31
N PRO A 28 18.16 -28.38 -40.77
CA PRO A 28 18.98 -29.56 -40.86
C PRO A 28 18.12 -30.78 -40.56
N ASN A 29 18.06 -31.72 -41.53
CA ASN A 29 17.30 -32.94 -41.43
C ASN A 29 17.85 -33.79 -40.30
N PHE A 30 17.25 -33.70 -39.13
CA PHE A 30 17.49 -34.60 -38.00
C PHE A 30 16.62 -35.87 -38.10
N ALA A 31 16.05 -36.13 -39.26
CA ALA A 31 15.26 -37.32 -39.47
C ALA A 31 16.00 -38.29 -40.38
N SER A 32 16.21 -39.46 -39.83
CA SER A 32 16.61 -40.69 -40.51
C SER A 32 18.10 -40.92 -40.77
N GLN A 33 18.90 -40.89 -39.75
CA GLN A 33 19.97 -41.87 -39.64
C GLN A 33 19.94 -42.41 -38.22
N ASP A 34 19.79 -43.71 -38.07
CA ASP A 34 20.04 -44.47 -36.84
C ASP A 34 21.55 -44.46 -36.53
N GLU A 35 22.17 -43.30 -36.65
CA GLU A 35 23.50 -43.05 -36.07
C GLU A 35 23.20 -42.44 -34.70
N ASP A 36 23.46 -43.23 -33.67
CA ASP A 36 23.43 -42.78 -32.29
C ASP A 36 24.13 -41.41 -32.18
N TYR A 37 23.37 -40.36 -31.90
CA TYR A 37 23.96 -39.06 -31.62
C TYR A 37 24.65 -39.14 -30.27
N PHE A 38 25.96 -39.32 -30.29
CA PHE A 38 26.81 -39.32 -29.10
C PHE A 38 27.27 -37.93 -28.67
N GLY A 39 26.54 -36.90 -29.06
CA GLY A 39 26.81 -35.53 -28.64
C GLY A 39 26.32 -35.25 -27.21
N LEU A 40 26.74 -34.12 -26.68
CA LEU A 40 26.24 -33.65 -25.37
C LEU A 40 24.74 -33.38 -25.43
N PRO A 41 23.95 -33.84 -24.44
CA PRO A 41 22.53 -33.51 -24.37
C PRO A 41 22.32 -32.01 -24.22
N LEU A 42 21.13 -31.51 -24.56
CA LEU A 42 20.76 -30.15 -24.24
C LEU A 42 20.66 -29.98 -22.71
N CYS A 43 21.22 -28.87 -22.19
CA CYS A 43 21.15 -28.58 -20.76
C CYS A 43 19.72 -28.46 -20.28
N LEU A 44 19.40 -29.17 -19.21
CA LEU A 44 18.21 -28.99 -18.45
C LEU A 44 18.46 -27.94 -17.33
N PRO A 45 17.41 -27.30 -16.77
CA PRO A 45 17.57 -26.40 -15.65
C PRO A 45 18.37 -27.04 -14.50
N GLY A 46 19.45 -26.39 -14.08
CA GLY A 46 20.39 -26.89 -13.05
C GLY A 46 21.59 -27.65 -13.53
N MET A 47 21.72 -27.94 -14.84
CA MET A 47 22.87 -28.68 -15.42
C MET A 47 23.96 -27.80 -16.02
N LEU A 48 23.86 -26.50 -15.95
CA LEU A 48 24.79 -25.56 -16.62
C LEU A 48 26.16 -25.45 -15.96
N GLU A 49 26.30 -25.90 -14.72
CA GLU A 49 27.52 -25.68 -13.93
C GLU A 49 28.62 -26.74 -14.18
N ASP A 50 28.27 -27.89 -14.74
CA ASP A 50 29.22 -29.03 -14.88
C ASP A 50 29.77 -29.22 -16.30
N GLY A 51 29.33 -28.46 -17.28
CA GLY A 51 29.82 -28.52 -18.66
C GLY A 51 29.47 -29.82 -19.39
N THR A 52 28.58 -30.64 -18.87
CA THR A 52 28.20 -31.94 -19.42
C THR A 52 27.10 -31.88 -20.48
N CYS A 53 26.62 -30.70 -20.81
CA CYS A 53 25.54 -30.49 -21.77
C CYS A 53 25.73 -29.22 -22.62
N LEU A 54 25.02 -29.15 -23.77
CA LEU A 54 25.02 -27.97 -24.64
C LEU A 54 24.14 -26.86 -24.05
N GLN A 55 24.70 -25.67 -23.90
CA GLN A 55 24.03 -24.48 -23.40
C GLN A 55 23.08 -23.86 -24.45
N LEU A 56 22.05 -24.58 -24.84
CA LEU A 56 21.08 -24.16 -25.84
C LEU A 56 19.67 -24.25 -25.29
N GLY A 57 18.82 -23.32 -25.72
CA GLY A 57 17.38 -23.34 -25.41
C GLY A 57 17.02 -23.01 -23.95
N PRO A 58 16.07 -23.74 -23.34
CA PRO A 58 15.48 -23.36 -22.06
C PRO A 58 16.48 -23.23 -20.91
N ALA A 59 17.52 -24.00 -20.88
CA ALA A 59 18.54 -24.00 -19.84
C ALA A 59 19.32 -22.67 -19.81
N GLN A 60 19.69 -22.15 -20.98
CA GLN A 60 20.37 -20.86 -21.10
C GLN A 60 19.46 -19.71 -20.61
N THR A 61 18.21 -19.69 -21.07
CA THR A 61 17.24 -18.69 -20.62
C THR A 61 17.05 -18.71 -19.10
N VAL A 62 16.97 -19.92 -18.52
CA VAL A 62 16.86 -20.08 -17.05
C VAL A 62 18.11 -19.60 -16.33
N ALA A 63 19.32 -19.84 -16.91
CA ALA A 63 20.56 -19.32 -16.34
C ALA A 63 20.62 -17.78 -16.39
N GLU A 64 20.26 -17.18 -17.51
CA GLU A 64 20.18 -15.72 -17.66
C GLU A 64 19.18 -15.10 -16.69
N MET A 65 18.00 -15.73 -16.51
CA MET A 65 17.03 -15.30 -15.49
C MET A 65 17.62 -15.39 -14.07
N ARG A 66 18.33 -16.48 -13.77
CA ARG A 66 18.97 -16.68 -12.46
C ARG A 66 20.06 -15.64 -12.19
N GLU A 67 20.90 -15.34 -13.18
CA GLU A 67 21.90 -14.28 -13.09
C GLU A 67 21.26 -12.91 -12.85
N ALA A 68 20.10 -12.68 -13.45
CA ALA A 68 19.29 -11.48 -13.22
C ALA A 68 18.48 -11.51 -11.92
N GLY A 69 18.64 -12.54 -11.06
CA GLY A 69 17.94 -12.66 -9.78
C GLY A 69 16.54 -13.27 -9.86
N PHE A 70 16.10 -13.77 -11.02
CA PHE A 70 14.79 -14.39 -11.18
C PHE A 70 14.83 -15.89 -10.91
N PRO A 71 14.19 -16.41 -9.86
CA PRO A 71 14.11 -17.85 -9.63
C PRO A 71 13.20 -18.52 -10.65
N TYR A 72 13.58 -19.71 -11.13
CA TYR A 72 12.72 -20.50 -12.00
C TYR A 72 12.17 -21.75 -11.26
N PRO A 73 10.87 -22.03 -11.38
CA PRO A 73 9.82 -21.17 -11.93
C PRO A 73 9.59 -19.94 -11.07
N LEU A 74 9.13 -18.83 -11.67
CA LEU A 74 8.67 -17.66 -10.93
C LEU A 74 7.55 -18.10 -9.97
N ARG A 75 7.60 -17.59 -8.74
CA ARG A 75 6.60 -17.89 -7.73
C ARG A 75 5.93 -16.60 -7.30
N ASP A 76 4.62 -16.66 -7.17
CA ASP A 76 3.85 -15.57 -6.58
C ASP A 76 4.25 -15.37 -5.11
N LEU A 77 4.00 -14.19 -4.59
CA LEU A 77 4.11 -13.94 -3.15
C LEU A 77 3.17 -14.91 -2.40
N PRO A 78 3.67 -15.56 -1.33
CA PRO A 78 2.85 -16.47 -0.52
C PRO A 78 1.90 -15.69 0.40
N ALA A 79 1.11 -14.79 -0.17
CA ALA A 79 0.29 -13.85 0.54
C ALA A 79 -1.06 -13.63 -0.15
N ALA A 80 -2.02 -13.12 0.58
CA ALA A 80 -3.30 -12.65 0.07
C ALA A 80 -3.72 -11.37 0.76
N VAL A 81 -4.54 -10.58 0.09
CA VAL A 81 -5.27 -9.47 0.72
C VAL A 81 -6.27 -10.06 1.71
N PRO A 82 -6.34 -9.59 2.96
CA PRO A 82 -7.32 -10.05 3.93
C PRO A 82 -8.77 -9.82 3.48
N SER A 83 -9.72 -10.34 4.27
CA SER A 83 -11.15 -10.14 3.96
C SER A 83 -11.51 -8.65 3.88
N ALA A 84 -12.27 -8.28 2.86
CA ALA A 84 -12.75 -6.92 2.66
C ALA A 84 -13.60 -6.40 3.84
N ASP A 85 -14.21 -7.31 4.62
CA ASP A 85 -15.01 -6.95 5.79
C ASP A 85 -14.20 -6.27 6.90
N LEU A 86 -12.87 -6.49 6.94
CA LEU A 86 -11.99 -5.78 7.87
C LEU A 86 -11.96 -4.27 7.62
N GLY A 87 -12.17 -3.83 6.38
CA GLY A 87 -12.26 -2.42 6.02
C GLY A 87 -13.57 -1.73 6.46
N LEU A 88 -14.54 -2.48 6.99
CA LEU A 88 -15.81 -1.90 7.43
C LEU A 88 -15.61 -1.13 8.74
N MET A 89 -15.86 0.16 8.68
CA MET A 89 -15.78 1.03 9.84
C MET A 89 -16.95 0.77 10.81
N PRO A 90 -16.71 0.75 12.13
CA PRO A 90 -17.78 0.58 13.13
C PRO A 90 -18.66 1.83 13.29
N VAL A 91 -18.29 2.94 12.66
CA VAL A 91 -18.98 4.23 12.72
C VAL A 91 -19.04 4.88 11.35
N ASN A 92 -20.10 5.64 11.09
CA ASN A 92 -20.15 6.52 9.93
C ASN A 92 -19.39 7.81 10.25
N VAL A 93 -18.54 8.28 9.36
CA VAL A 93 -17.71 9.47 9.55
C VAL A 93 -18.01 10.54 8.52
N ALA A 94 -17.87 11.79 8.92
CA ALA A 94 -18.12 12.94 8.06
C ALA A 94 -17.09 14.05 8.31
N LYS A 95 -16.71 14.74 7.24
CA LYS A 95 -15.86 15.92 7.29
C LYS A 95 -16.68 17.17 7.49
N ILE A 96 -16.27 18.02 8.43
CA ILE A 96 -16.82 19.37 8.59
C ILE A 96 -16.22 20.25 7.49
N ASN A 97 -17.08 20.75 6.60
CA ASN A 97 -16.68 21.55 5.44
C ASN A 97 -16.95 23.05 5.69
N LEU A 98 -16.53 23.55 6.82
CA LEU A 98 -16.48 24.97 7.13
C LEU A 98 -15.05 25.50 6.95
N PRO A 99 -14.87 26.82 6.74
CA PRO A 99 -13.54 27.42 6.74
C PRO A 99 -12.74 27.02 7.98
N GLU A 100 -11.43 26.80 7.80
CA GLU A 100 -10.56 26.32 8.86
C GLU A 100 -10.50 27.28 10.06
N ASN A 101 -10.69 28.57 9.82
CA ASN A 101 -10.71 29.63 10.85
C ASN A 101 -12.09 29.87 11.48
N GLU A 102 -13.12 29.11 11.10
CA GLU A 102 -14.46 29.23 11.67
C GLU A 102 -14.78 28.02 12.56
N PRO A 103 -15.40 28.26 13.75
CA PRO A 103 -15.89 27.16 14.57
C PRO A 103 -17.04 26.44 13.87
N ALA A 104 -17.22 25.16 14.16
CA ALA A 104 -18.37 24.40 13.68
C ALA A 104 -19.45 24.30 14.75
N PRO A 105 -20.57 25.00 14.61
CA PRO A 105 -21.65 24.99 15.58
C PRO A 105 -22.42 23.67 15.58
N ILE A 106 -22.81 23.21 16.76
CA ILE A 106 -23.64 22.03 16.99
C ILE A 106 -24.98 22.51 17.57
N TYR A 107 -26.07 22.04 16.95
CA TYR A 107 -27.43 22.48 17.26
C TYR A 107 -28.25 21.37 17.95
N GLY A 108 -29.17 21.74 18.82
CA GLY A 108 -30.00 20.77 19.53
C GLY A 108 -31.06 20.08 18.67
N SER A 109 -31.49 20.73 17.58
CA SER A 109 -32.48 20.20 16.63
C SER A 109 -32.00 20.35 15.19
N PHE A 110 -32.61 19.58 14.29
CA PHE A 110 -32.40 19.72 12.85
C PHE A 110 -32.87 21.09 12.34
N GLU A 111 -33.98 21.57 12.87
CA GLU A 111 -34.59 22.86 12.52
C GLU A 111 -33.66 24.03 12.90
N ASP A 112 -33.06 24.01 14.09
CA ASP A 112 -32.07 25.02 14.50
C ASP A 112 -30.82 24.95 13.63
N ALA A 113 -30.39 23.74 13.27
CA ALA A 113 -29.21 23.54 12.38
C ALA A 113 -29.45 24.11 10.96
N VAL A 114 -30.66 23.95 10.42
CA VAL A 114 -31.06 24.55 9.14
C VAL A 114 -31.15 26.04 9.21
N ALA A 115 -31.75 26.58 10.30
CA ALA A 115 -31.86 28.01 10.52
C ALA A 115 -30.53 28.69 10.90
N GLY A 116 -29.53 27.91 11.38
CA GLY A 116 -28.27 28.44 11.90
C GLY A 116 -28.44 29.20 13.24
N GLU A 117 -29.46 28.83 14.02
CA GLU A 117 -29.85 29.53 15.27
C GLU A 117 -29.66 28.64 16.50
N ASN A 118 -29.39 29.24 17.65
CA ASN A 118 -29.31 28.57 18.94
C ASN A 118 -28.29 27.39 19.01
N PRO A 119 -27.04 27.54 18.56
CA PRO A 119 -26.04 26.50 18.79
C PRO A 119 -25.79 26.36 20.30
N TYR A 120 -25.73 25.11 20.80
CA TYR A 120 -25.47 24.88 22.23
C TYR A 120 -24.01 24.49 22.49
N GLN A 121 -23.27 24.10 21.45
CA GLN A 121 -21.85 23.72 21.48
C GLN A 121 -21.19 24.03 20.14
N GLN A 122 -19.90 24.07 20.11
CA GLN A 122 -19.11 24.18 18.88
C GLN A 122 -17.87 23.32 18.93
N ILE A 123 -17.36 22.93 17.75
CA ILE A 123 -16.02 22.37 17.55
C ILE A 123 -15.11 23.52 17.13
N ASP A 124 -13.96 23.65 17.77
CA ASP A 124 -13.01 24.72 17.51
C ASP A 124 -12.55 24.79 16.04
N PRO A 125 -12.10 25.95 15.58
CA PRO A 125 -11.46 26.11 14.28
C PRO A 125 -10.30 25.14 14.08
N GLY A 126 -10.09 24.65 12.85
CA GLY A 126 -9.02 23.73 12.51
C GLY A 126 -9.20 23.11 11.14
N ALA A 127 -8.10 22.67 10.54
CA ALA A 127 -8.08 22.11 9.19
C ALA A 127 -8.60 20.67 9.12
N LEU A 128 -8.43 19.90 10.19
CA LEU A 128 -8.73 18.47 10.22
C LEU A 128 -9.84 18.19 11.23
N ARG A 129 -11.11 18.31 10.80
CA ARG A 129 -12.27 18.12 11.68
C ARG A 129 -13.22 17.08 11.11
N PHE A 130 -13.33 15.95 11.81
CA PHE A 130 -14.21 14.85 11.45
C PHE A 130 -15.08 14.47 12.64
N VAL A 131 -16.32 14.10 12.34
CA VAL A 131 -17.32 13.68 13.33
C VAL A 131 -17.92 12.34 12.96
N SER A 132 -18.39 11.60 13.95
CA SER A 132 -19.19 10.40 13.73
C SER A 132 -20.68 10.72 13.82
N TYR A 133 -21.49 10.07 12.99
CA TYR A 133 -22.90 10.34 12.87
C TYR A 133 -23.77 9.08 12.79
N ILE A 134 -25.02 9.23 13.17
CA ILE A 134 -26.03 8.15 13.18
C ILE A 134 -27.17 8.37 12.19
N GLU A 135 -27.46 9.62 11.83
CA GLU A 135 -28.53 9.98 10.90
C GLU A 135 -28.06 11.09 9.95
N ARG A 136 -28.56 11.07 8.71
CA ARG A 136 -28.37 12.12 7.71
C ARG A 136 -29.72 12.65 7.27
N ARG A 137 -29.85 13.98 7.21
CA ARG A 137 -30.92 14.68 6.53
C ARG A 137 -30.34 15.72 5.59
N ASP A 138 -30.95 15.85 4.42
CA ASP A 138 -30.53 16.84 3.43
C ASP A 138 -31.58 17.98 3.39
N HIS A 139 -31.09 19.22 3.37
CA HIS A 139 -31.93 20.40 3.18
C HIS A 139 -31.27 21.33 2.16
N GLU A 140 -31.99 21.65 1.06
CA GLU A 140 -31.49 22.49 -0.04
C GLU A 140 -30.11 22.07 -0.58
N GLY A 141 -29.90 20.73 -0.69
CA GLY A 141 -28.65 20.17 -1.19
C GLY A 141 -27.49 20.16 -0.18
N ASN A 142 -27.70 20.63 1.04
CA ASN A 142 -26.71 20.58 2.12
C ASN A 142 -27.01 19.40 3.06
N PRO A 143 -26.02 18.56 3.37
CA PRO A 143 -26.17 17.50 4.35
C PRO A 143 -26.03 18.03 5.78
N TYR A 144 -26.95 17.62 6.63
CA TYR A 144 -26.94 17.81 8.07
C TYR A 144 -26.90 16.43 8.72
N LEU A 145 -26.05 16.28 9.69
CA LEU A 145 -25.77 14.98 10.31
C LEU A 145 -26.06 15.03 11.79
N GLN A 146 -26.79 14.03 12.28
CA GLN A 146 -26.99 13.84 13.70
C GLN A 146 -25.77 13.12 14.28
N LEU A 147 -25.09 13.77 15.22
CA LEU A 147 -23.93 13.20 15.88
C LEU A 147 -24.34 12.07 16.84
N LYS A 148 -23.49 11.06 16.96
CA LYS A 148 -23.64 9.99 17.95
C LYS A 148 -23.64 10.54 19.39
N SER A 149 -22.90 11.63 19.64
CA SER A 149 -22.88 12.37 20.92
C SER A 149 -24.12 13.23 21.17
N GLY A 150 -25.00 13.33 20.19
CA GLY A 150 -26.18 14.22 20.20
C GLY A 150 -25.95 15.50 19.42
N GLY A 151 -27.07 16.13 19.00
CA GLY A 151 -27.04 17.35 18.22
C GLY A 151 -26.84 17.16 16.72
N TRP A 152 -26.99 18.26 15.99
CA TRP A 152 -26.90 18.32 14.55
C TRP A 152 -25.79 19.25 14.09
N VAL A 153 -25.06 18.84 13.06
CA VAL A 153 -23.98 19.63 12.46
C VAL A 153 -24.05 19.55 10.93
N ARG A 154 -23.64 20.63 10.26
CA ARG A 154 -23.46 20.63 8.81
C ARG A 154 -22.11 20.00 8.46
N ALA A 155 -22.14 18.81 7.89
CA ALA A 155 -20.92 18.09 7.49
C ALA A 155 -21.24 17.15 6.32
N THR A 156 -20.22 16.75 5.56
CA THR A 156 -20.37 15.84 4.42
C THR A 156 -19.84 14.46 4.78
N PRO A 157 -20.61 13.39 4.55
CA PRO A 157 -20.11 12.03 4.71
C PRO A 157 -18.76 11.84 4.02
N ALA A 158 -17.80 11.30 4.74
CA ALA A 158 -16.45 11.08 4.24
C ALA A 158 -16.33 9.71 3.58
N ALA A 159 -15.63 9.67 2.44
CA ALA A 159 -15.12 8.44 1.88
C ALA A 159 -13.72 8.18 2.43
N TYR A 160 -13.40 6.93 2.69
CA TYR A 160 -12.08 6.48 3.11
C TYR A 160 -11.57 5.41 2.14
N THR A 161 -10.26 5.14 2.19
CA THR A 161 -9.65 4.11 1.35
C THR A 161 -10.10 2.70 1.76
N ASN A 162 -10.17 1.81 0.78
CA ASN A 162 -10.33 0.37 0.97
C ASN A 162 -9.00 -0.39 0.79
N PHE A 163 -7.88 0.32 0.73
CA PHE A 163 -6.57 -0.32 0.69
C PHE A 163 -6.40 -1.27 1.86
N GLN A 164 -5.82 -2.43 1.58
CA GLN A 164 -5.40 -3.41 2.58
C GLN A 164 -4.03 -3.95 2.19
N GLY A 165 -3.20 -4.18 3.21
CA GLY A 165 -1.92 -4.83 3.09
C GLY A 165 -2.06 -6.32 2.77
N LEU A 166 -1.01 -7.08 3.02
CA LEU A 166 -0.91 -8.49 2.69
C LEU A 166 -0.75 -9.34 3.94
N GLN A 167 -1.58 -10.39 4.05
CA GLN A 167 -1.42 -11.46 5.01
C GLN A 167 -0.62 -12.61 4.40
N PHE A 168 0.43 -13.05 5.09
CA PHE A 168 1.36 -14.07 4.62
C PHE A 168 1.05 -15.45 5.19
N PHE A 169 1.16 -16.49 4.35
CA PHE A 169 0.98 -17.89 4.74
C PHE A 169 2.32 -18.55 5.04
N GLU A 170 3.39 -18.08 4.40
CA GLU A 170 4.79 -18.45 4.67
C GLU A 170 5.68 -17.22 4.42
N ASN A 171 6.94 -17.26 4.87
CA ASN A 171 7.86 -16.16 4.62
C ASN A 171 8.14 -16.01 3.11
N PRO A 172 8.05 -14.78 2.56
CA PRO A 172 8.41 -14.54 1.18
C PRO A 172 9.91 -14.81 0.96
N ARG A 173 10.27 -15.23 -0.26
CA ARG A 173 11.67 -15.47 -0.64
C ARG A 173 12.38 -14.21 -1.10
N ASN A 174 11.61 -13.29 -1.65
CA ASN A 174 12.07 -12.04 -2.20
C ASN A 174 11.52 -10.88 -1.37
N ASP A 175 12.24 -9.79 -1.33
CA ASP A 175 11.69 -8.51 -0.94
C ASP A 175 10.48 -8.19 -1.81
N PHE A 176 9.57 -7.42 -1.27
CA PHE A 176 8.33 -7.06 -1.96
C PHE A 176 7.90 -5.65 -1.53
N GLY A 177 6.85 -5.14 -2.11
CA GLY A 177 6.34 -3.84 -1.71
C GLY A 177 5.20 -3.36 -2.57
N TRP A 178 5.00 -2.04 -2.56
CA TRP A 178 3.90 -1.40 -3.27
C TRP A 178 4.38 -0.17 -4.03
N ILE A 179 3.78 0.04 -5.19
CA ILE A 179 3.86 1.32 -5.89
C ILE A 179 3.05 2.35 -5.10
N VAL A 180 3.65 3.49 -4.77
CA VAL A 180 2.99 4.56 -4.02
C VAL A 180 2.61 5.76 -4.87
N ASP A 181 3.12 5.82 -6.10
CA ASP A 181 2.75 6.84 -7.09
C ASP A 181 2.88 6.25 -8.50
N GLN A 182 1.93 6.56 -9.38
CA GLN A 182 1.92 6.05 -10.75
C GLN A 182 3.26 6.25 -11.45
N THR A 183 3.74 5.20 -12.14
CA THR A 183 5.04 5.22 -12.81
C THR A 183 5.10 4.22 -13.96
N PRO A 184 5.72 4.55 -15.08
CA PRO A 184 6.15 3.55 -16.02
C PRO A 184 7.29 2.71 -15.44
N SER A 185 7.52 1.52 -15.97
CA SER A 185 8.76 0.79 -15.73
C SER A 185 9.77 1.02 -16.87
N TYR A 186 11.05 0.90 -16.52
CA TYR A 186 12.18 1.14 -17.38
C TYR A 186 12.89 -0.18 -17.70
N ARG A 187 13.52 -0.31 -18.88
CA ARG A 187 14.24 -1.52 -19.26
C ARG A 187 15.56 -1.70 -18.51
N SER A 188 16.12 -0.62 -17.96
CA SER A 188 17.34 -0.63 -17.15
C SER A 188 17.23 0.42 -16.03
N PRO A 189 18.07 0.33 -14.97
CA PRO A 189 17.99 1.18 -13.80
C PRO A 189 18.58 2.59 -14.05
N ALA A 190 17.91 3.38 -14.90
CA ALA A 190 18.30 4.77 -15.22
C ALA A 190 17.07 5.58 -15.64
N PHE A 191 17.06 6.89 -15.32
CA PHE A 191 15.96 7.79 -15.66
C PHE A 191 15.83 8.07 -17.16
N ASP A 192 16.91 7.91 -17.92
CA ASP A 192 16.98 8.07 -19.37
C ASP A 192 16.89 6.73 -20.14
N ALA A 193 16.65 5.62 -19.42
CA ALA A 193 16.48 4.33 -20.04
C ALA A 193 15.17 4.25 -20.86
N GLU A 194 15.16 3.36 -21.84
CA GLU A 194 13.96 3.04 -22.61
C GLU A 194 12.86 2.52 -21.67
N LEU A 195 11.62 2.96 -21.91
CA LEU A 195 10.46 2.44 -21.17
C LEU A 195 10.15 1.01 -21.59
N SER A 196 9.74 0.18 -20.65
CA SER A 196 9.33 -1.21 -20.92
C SER A 196 8.01 -1.31 -21.70
N GLY A 197 7.21 -0.24 -21.68
CA GLY A 197 5.86 -0.19 -22.21
C GLY A 197 4.78 -0.58 -21.21
N LYS A 198 5.15 -0.83 -19.95
CA LYS A 198 4.21 -1.10 -18.86
C LYS A 198 4.10 0.08 -17.90
N GLU A 199 2.91 0.24 -17.34
CA GLU A 199 2.55 1.27 -16.37
C GLU A 199 2.11 0.60 -15.08
N TYR A 200 2.56 1.14 -13.95
CA TYR A 200 2.20 0.68 -12.61
C TYR A 200 1.47 1.78 -11.86
N TYR A 201 0.45 1.38 -11.13
CA TYR A 201 -0.44 2.30 -10.42
C TYR A 201 -0.24 2.18 -8.92
N ARG A 202 -0.68 3.20 -8.19
CA ARG A 202 -0.67 3.18 -6.72
C ARG A 202 -1.30 1.90 -6.19
N GLU A 203 -0.69 1.35 -5.13
CA GLU A 203 -1.10 0.12 -4.45
C GLU A 203 -0.86 -1.18 -5.25
N ASN A 204 -0.32 -1.10 -6.48
CA ASN A 204 0.14 -2.32 -7.12
C ASN A 204 1.25 -2.97 -6.30
N THR A 205 1.05 -4.24 -5.96
CA THR A 205 2.06 -5.06 -5.27
C THR A 205 3.15 -5.46 -6.24
N ILE A 206 4.40 -5.40 -5.81
CA ILE A 206 5.59 -5.77 -6.57
C ILE A 206 6.48 -6.72 -5.77
N GLN A 207 7.13 -7.65 -6.46
CA GLN A 207 8.26 -8.43 -5.92
C GLN A 207 9.57 -7.84 -6.44
N ILE A 208 10.61 -7.86 -5.60
CA ILE A 208 11.91 -7.30 -5.92
C ILE A 208 12.88 -8.45 -6.17
N TYR A 209 13.45 -8.49 -7.35
CA TYR A 209 14.39 -9.53 -7.76
C TYR A 209 15.85 -9.04 -7.76
N ASN A 210 16.05 -7.74 -7.92
CA ASN A 210 17.36 -7.10 -7.84
C ASN A 210 17.20 -5.65 -7.40
N THR A 211 18.22 -5.13 -6.71
CA THR A 211 18.27 -3.73 -6.28
C THR A 211 19.60 -3.14 -6.68
N VAL A 212 19.59 -2.00 -7.37
CA VAL A 212 20.76 -1.27 -7.83
C VAL A 212 20.64 0.19 -7.44
N GLU A 213 21.71 0.79 -6.94
CA GLU A 213 21.81 2.23 -6.74
C GLU A 213 22.33 2.90 -8.01
N ALA A 214 21.54 3.80 -8.60
CA ALA A 214 21.93 4.57 -9.78
C ALA A 214 21.25 5.93 -9.78
N GLY A 215 22.00 6.97 -10.16
CA GLY A 215 21.47 8.35 -10.21
C GLY A 215 21.01 8.90 -8.85
N GLY A 216 21.57 8.39 -7.74
CA GLY A 216 21.26 8.84 -6.36
C GLY A 216 19.96 8.26 -5.80
N VAL A 217 19.38 7.24 -6.43
CA VAL A 217 18.20 6.52 -5.96
C VAL A 217 18.39 5.02 -6.11
N PHE A 218 17.65 4.23 -5.34
CA PHE A 218 17.56 2.81 -5.56
C PHE A 218 16.59 2.50 -6.71
N TRP A 219 16.96 1.52 -7.51
CA TRP A 219 16.15 0.93 -8.57
C TRP A 219 15.85 -0.51 -8.24
N TYR A 220 14.61 -0.90 -8.39
CA TYR A 220 14.10 -2.22 -8.08
C TYR A 220 13.71 -2.93 -9.38
N GLN A 221 14.32 -4.07 -9.64
CA GLN A 221 13.91 -4.94 -10.73
C GLN A 221 12.70 -5.76 -10.30
N ILE A 222 11.58 -5.55 -10.95
CA ILE A 222 10.29 -6.16 -10.60
C ILE A 222 9.83 -7.23 -11.57
N ALA A 223 10.43 -7.27 -12.76
CA ALA A 223 10.26 -8.29 -13.78
C ALA A 223 11.47 -8.24 -14.74
N PRO A 224 11.64 -9.22 -15.66
CA PRO A 224 12.66 -9.13 -16.70
C PRO A 224 12.53 -7.83 -17.49
N GLU A 225 13.61 -7.05 -17.58
CA GLU A 225 13.65 -5.72 -18.22
C GLU A 225 12.61 -4.72 -17.68
N GLU A 226 12.23 -4.83 -16.41
CA GLU A 226 11.30 -3.91 -15.78
C GLU A 226 11.86 -3.42 -14.45
N TRP A 227 12.16 -2.11 -14.41
CA TRP A 227 12.72 -1.44 -13.26
C TRP A 227 11.84 -0.26 -12.85
N VAL A 228 11.67 -0.09 -11.55
CA VAL A 228 11.03 1.08 -10.94
C VAL A 228 11.98 1.68 -9.90
N ASN A 229 11.93 2.98 -9.66
CA ASN A 229 12.80 3.62 -8.69
C ASN A 229 12.15 3.78 -7.31
N SER A 230 12.97 3.97 -6.28
CA SER A 230 12.56 4.10 -4.88
C SER A 230 11.69 5.34 -4.57
N LEU A 231 11.65 6.33 -5.45
CA LEU A 231 10.75 7.47 -5.29
C LEU A 231 9.29 7.08 -5.54
N LYS A 232 9.07 5.98 -6.28
CA LYS A 232 7.76 5.49 -6.71
C LYS A 232 7.30 4.22 -6.03
N ALA A 233 8.14 3.59 -5.21
CA ALA A 233 7.85 2.34 -4.52
C ALA A 233 8.26 2.41 -3.05
N ARG A 234 7.61 1.59 -2.23
CA ARG A 234 8.01 1.26 -0.87
C ARG A 234 8.22 -0.23 -0.78
N VAL A 235 9.31 -0.62 -0.13
CA VAL A 235 9.79 -2.01 -0.12
C VAL A 235 9.87 -2.54 1.29
N VAL A 236 9.48 -3.78 1.47
CA VAL A 236 9.66 -4.57 2.67
C VAL A 236 10.80 -5.54 2.44
N SER A 237 11.85 -5.42 3.25
CA SER A 237 12.93 -6.39 3.32
C SER A 237 12.74 -7.27 4.55
N LEU A 238 12.61 -8.57 4.34
CA LEU A 238 12.26 -9.51 5.41
C LEU A 238 13.38 -9.62 6.46
N ASN A 239 13.04 -9.33 7.72
CA ASN A 239 13.90 -9.62 8.85
C ASN A 239 13.12 -10.35 9.94
N THR A 240 13.30 -11.65 10.03
CA THR A 240 12.60 -12.50 11.00
C THR A 240 13.33 -12.63 12.35
N THR A 241 14.44 -11.91 12.53
CA THR A 241 15.18 -11.89 13.78
C THR A 241 14.54 -10.87 14.73
N PRO A 242 14.08 -11.26 15.91
CA PRO A 242 13.55 -10.30 16.88
C PRO A 242 14.57 -9.20 17.19
N PRO A 243 14.15 -7.93 17.26
CA PRO A 243 15.02 -6.84 17.67
C PRO A 243 15.58 -7.03 19.10
N GLU A 244 16.72 -6.42 19.38
CA GLU A 244 17.29 -6.45 20.72
C GLU A 244 16.31 -5.85 21.74
N GLY A 245 16.05 -6.59 22.84
CA GLY A 245 15.10 -6.22 23.88
C GLY A 245 13.71 -6.81 23.71
N VAL A 246 13.38 -7.41 22.57
CA VAL A 246 12.14 -8.19 22.40
C VAL A 246 12.35 -9.55 23.05
N ASP A 247 11.66 -9.81 24.16
CA ASP A 247 11.73 -11.05 24.92
C ASP A 247 10.59 -12.03 24.57
N THR A 248 9.73 -11.63 23.66
CA THR A 248 8.67 -12.44 23.10
C THR A 248 8.99 -12.83 21.65
N ASN A 249 8.21 -13.74 21.07
CA ASN A 249 8.33 -14.07 19.66
C ASN A 249 7.37 -13.23 18.79
N ARG A 250 6.89 -12.11 19.32
CA ARG A 250 5.86 -11.26 18.69
C ARG A 250 6.33 -9.81 18.70
N TRP A 251 6.29 -9.16 17.54
CA TRP A 251 6.54 -7.73 17.43
C TRP A 251 5.93 -7.13 16.17
N ILE A 252 5.73 -5.83 16.21
CA ILE A 252 5.39 -4.97 15.06
C ILE A 252 6.66 -4.20 14.70
N GLU A 253 7.06 -4.21 13.46
CA GLU A 253 8.16 -3.41 12.91
C GLU A 253 7.62 -2.24 12.12
N LEU A 254 8.14 -1.05 12.36
CA LEU A 254 7.83 0.18 11.65
C LEU A 254 9.09 0.71 10.98
N ASP A 255 9.17 0.58 9.66
CA ASP A 255 10.25 1.18 8.86
C ASP A 255 9.84 2.60 8.44
N LEU A 256 10.45 3.60 9.08
CA LEU A 256 10.14 5.01 8.82
C LEU A 256 10.67 5.50 7.47
N PHE A 257 11.69 4.87 6.92
CA PHE A 257 12.19 5.21 5.59
C PHE A 257 11.28 4.67 4.48
N GLN A 258 10.91 3.41 4.60
CA GLN A 258 10.01 2.76 3.63
C GLN A 258 8.54 3.07 3.88
N GLN A 259 8.18 3.64 5.04
CA GLN A 259 6.77 3.88 5.41
C GLN A 259 5.93 2.60 5.33
N THR A 260 6.51 1.49 5.83
CA THR A 260 5.90 0.17 5.89
C THR A 260 5.80 -0.33 7.32
N MET A 261 4.79 -1.13 7.59
CA MET A 261 4.59 -1.82 8.85
C MET A 261 4.57 -3.32 8.60
N MET A 262 5.29 -4.08 9.41
CA MET A 262 5.36 -5.53 9.38
C MET A 262 4.97 -6.10 10.72
N VAL A 263 4.30 -7.26 10.72
CA VAL A 263 3.88 -7.98 11.92
C VAL A 263 4.50 -9.37 11.90
N TYR A 264 5.25 -9.67 12.95
CA TYR A 264 5.97 -10.94 13.07
C TYR A 264 5.51 -11.76 14.28
N GLU A 265 5.46 -13.07 14.09
CA GLU A 265 5.24 -14.02 15.17
C GLU A 265 6.00 -15.32 14.91
N ASN A 266 6.74 -15.81 15.89
CA ASN A 266 7.49 -17.07 15.82
C ASN A 266 8.44 -17.17 14.59
N GLY A 267 9.15 -16.08 14.26
CA GLY A 267 10.07 -16.04 13.13
C GLY A 267 9.39 -16.01 11.75
N ARG A 268 8.11 -15.67 11.71
CA ARG A 268 7.32 -15.56 10.48
C ARG A 268 6.75 -14.15 10.33
N LEU A 269 6.81 -13.64 9.11
CA LEU A 269 6.01 -12.51 8.70
C LEU A 269 4.55 -12.95 8.57
N LEU A 270 3.66 -12.32 9.32
CA LEU A 270 2.22 -12.60 9.25
C LEU A 270 1.46 -11.59 8.41
N PHE A 271 1.89 -10.32 8.48
CA PHE A 271 1.21 -9.22 7.82
C PHE A 271 2.20 -8.10 7.47
N ALA A 272 1.97 -7.44 6.35
CA ALA A 272 2.71 -6.23 5.99
C ALA A 272 1.79 -5.24 5.27
N THR A 273 2.01 -3.94 5.49
CA THR A 273 1.22 -2.88 4.85
C THR A 273 1.98 -1.58 4.73
N LEU A 274 1.42 -0.64 3.96
CA LEU A 274 1.84 0.76 3.94
C LEU A 274 1.28 1.51 5.15
N MET A 275 2.07 2.41 5.70
CA MET A 275 1.65 3.29 6.78
C MET A 275 1.90 4.77 6.45
N ALA A 276 1.48 5.67 7.33
CA ALA A 276 1.89 7.06 7.31
C ALA A 276 2.33 7.49 8.72
N SER A 277 3.64 7.68 8.90
CA SER A 277 4.24 8.12 10.16
C SER A 277 4.33 9.64 10.28
N GLY A 278 4.90 10.11 11.38
CA GLY A 278 5.12 11.52 11.65
C GLY A 278 6.09 12.18 10.67
N LEU A 279 5.76 13.42 10.25
CA LEU A 279 6.64 14.26 9.44
C LEU A 279 7.34 15.31 10.29
N ASP A 280 8.42 15.90 9.77
CA ASP A 280 9.13 17.02 10.38
C ASP A 280 8.19 18.20 10.74
N PRO A 281 8.21 18.72 11.96
CA PRO A 281 9.06 18.37 13.12
C PRO A 281 8.46 17.31 14.07
N TYR A 282 7.32 16.73 13.73
CA TYR A 282 6.53 15.82 14.59
C TYR A 282 6.80 14.35 14.25
N TYR A 283 8.06 13.94 14.27
CA TYR A 283 8.45 12.58 13.93
C TYR A 283 7.84 11.50 14.84
N THR A 284 7.64 10.30 14.29
CA THR A 284 7.48 9.10 15.10
C THR A 284 8.83 8.71 15.69
N GLN A 285 8.93 8.53 17.01
CA GLN A 285 10.19 8.31 17.70
C GLN A 285 10.77 6.92 17.40
N PRO A 286 12.02 6.80 16.91
CA PRO A 286 12.70 5.53 16.84
C PRO A 286 12.95 4.92 18.22
N GLY A 287 12.77 3.61 18.35
CA GLY A 287 12.95 2.90 19.61
C GLY A 287 12.14 1.61 19.67
N LEU A 288 12.17 0.97 20.83
CA LEU A 288 11.39 -0.21 21.15
C LEU A 288 10.40 0.11 22.25
N PHE A 289 9.11 -0.05 21.96
CA PHE A 289 8.04 0.37 22.86
C PHE A 289 7.01 -0.74 23.02
N PRO A 290 6.53 -1.04 24.23
CA PRO A 290 5.38 -1.93 24.39
C PRO A 290 4.07 -1.19 24.08
N ILE A 291 3.10 -1.89 23.49
CA ILE A 291 1.71 -1.40 23.46
C ILE A 291 1.19 -1.39 24.89
N TYR A 292 0.81 -0.23 25.42
CA TYR A 292 0.39 -0.10 26.81
C TYR A 292 -1.11 0.10 26.99
N GLU A 293 -1.83 0.47 25.92
CA GLU A 293 -3.28 0.67 25.96
C GLU A 293 -3.90 0.44 24.58
N LYS A 294 -5.03 -0.25 24.53
CA LYS A 294 -5.82 -0.49 23.33
C LYS A 294 -7.23 0.03 23.51
N LYS A 295 -7.69 0.86 22.58
CA LYS A 295 -9.05 1.44 22.57
C LYS A 295 -9.78 1.11 21.28
N PRO A 296 -10.94 0.46 21.32
CA PRO A 296 -11.73 0.19 20.12
C PRO A 296 -12.15 1.45 19.37
N LEU A 297 -12.43 2.53 20.11
CA LEU A 297 -12.77 3.88 19.61
C LEU A 297 -12.14 4.92 20.53
N GLU A 298 -11.55 5.94 19.95
CA GLU A 298 -10.94 7.07 20.66
C GLU A 298 -11.29 8.40 19.96
N THR A 299 -11.61 9.43 20.71
CA THR A 299 -11.73 10.79 20.15
C THR A 299 -10.39 11.50 20.33
N MET A 300 -9.73 11.79 19.24
CA MET A 300 -8.45 12.48 19.21
C MET A 300 -8.66 13.95 18.88
N GLN A 301 -8.16 14.83 19.73
CA GLN A 301 -8.18 16.26 19.49
C GLN A 301 -6.95 16.90 20.10
N GLY A 302 -6.46 17.95 19.50
CA GLY A 302 -5.29 18.62 20.03
C GLY A 302 -4.76 19.67 19.06
N SER A 303 -3.67 20.27 19.48
CA SER A 303 -2.89 21.23 18.71
C SER A 303 -1.46 21.18 19.20
N PHE A 304 -0.51 21.29 18.32
CA PHE A 304 0.93 21.35 18.62
C PHE A 304 1.42 22.79 18.63
N GLU A 305 0.73 23.69 17.90
CA GLU A 305 1.06 25.10 17.84
C GLU A 305 0.41 25.88 19.00
N ALA A 306 1.14 26.84 19.56
CA ALA A 306 0.65 27.63 20.69
C ALA A 306 -0.57 28.50 20.34
N ASP A 307 -0.72 28.91 19.09
CA ASP A 307 -1.86 29.66 18.57
C ASP A 307 -3.00 28.75 18.10
N ARG A 308 -2.82 27.43 18.20
CA ARG A 308 -3.76 26.38 17.79
C ARG A 308 -4.15 26.42 16.30
N ALA A 309 -3.31 26.96 15.45
CA ALA A 309 -3.56 27.02 14.01
C ALA A 309 -3.67 25.64 13.36
N ASP A 310 -3.04 24.65 13.96
CA ASP A 310 -3.02 23.24 13.56
C ASP A 310 -4.04 22.37 14.30
N PHE A 311 -5.04 22.98 14.98
CA PHE A 311 -6.03 22.23 15.74
C PHE A 311 -6.74 21.17 14.90
N TYR A 312 -6.86 19.98 15.47
CA TYR A 312 -7.59 18.87 14.87
C TYR A 312 -8.63 18.30 15.84
N TYR A 313 -9.70 17.74 15.27
CA TYR A 313 -10.76 17.04 15.98
C TYR A 313 -11.18 15.82 15.17
N LEU A 314 -10.93 14.63 15.69
CA LEU A 314 -11.16 13.34 15.05
C LEU A 314 -12.02 12.48 16.00
N GLN A 315 -13.32 12.46 15.76
CA GLN A 315 -14.24 11.73 16.63
C GLN A 315 -14.26 10.24 16.28
N ASP A 316 -14.31 9.41 17.34
CA ASP A 316 -14.44 7.95 17.23
C ASP A 316 -13.42 7.30 16.27
N VAL A 317 -12.13 7.61 16.43
CA VAL A 317 -11.03 6.97 15.70
C VAL A 317 -10.97 5.49 16.11
N PRO A 318 -11.18 4.52 15.17
CA PRO A 318 -11.19 3.12 15.53
C PRO A 318 -9.78 2.53 15.72
N TRP A 319 -9.72 1.48 16.53
CA TRP A 319 -8.60 0.55 16.66
C TRP A 319 -7.29 1.23 17.00
N THR A 320 -7.34 2.05 18.06
CA THR A 320 -6.18 2.80 18.57
C THR A 320 -5.38 1.95 19.54
N MET A 321 -4.05 1.90 19.34
CA MET A 321 -3.09 1.19 20.16
C MET A 321 -1.94 2.13 20.52
N TYR A 322 -1.91 2.60 21.75
CA TYR A 322 -0.87 3.49 22.25
C TYR A 322 0.41 2.72 22.58
N PHE A 323 1.56 3.20 22.10
CA PHE A 323 2.86 2.57 22.35
C PHE A 323 3.94 3.53 22.87
N ASP A 324 3.88 4.82 22.55
CA ASP A 324 4.85 5.83 23.01
C ASP A 324 4.12 7.11 23.39
N GLN A 325 3.88 7.32 24.67
CA GLN A 325 3.14 8.47 25.21
C GLN A 325 1.80 8.65 24.46
N ALA A 326 1.53 9.79 23.81
CA ALA A 326 0.32 10.00 23.02
C ALA A 326 0.46 9.50 21.56
N ARG A 327 1.53 8.78 21.20
CA ARG A 327 1.68 8.17 19.86
C ARG A 327 1.06 6.80 19.83
N ALA A 328 0.28 6.55 18.79
CA ALA A 328 -0.47 5.32 18.62
C ALA A 328 -0.45 4.82 17.18
N LEU A 329 -0.63 3.52 17.00
CA LEU A 329 -1.11 2.92 15.76
C LEU A 329 -2.64 3.06 15.76
N HIS A 330 -3.24 3.58 14.69
CA HIS A 330 -4.70 3.75 14.61
C HIS A 330 -5.20 3.92 13.18
N THR A 331 -6.50 3.75 12.99
CA THR A 331 -7.15 4.05 11.72
C THR A 331 -7.05 5.53 11.37
N ALA A 332 -6.75 5.83 10.10
CA ALA A 332 -6.81 7.19 9.58
C ALA A 332 -7.84 7.29 8.45
N TYR A 333 -9.12 7.31 8.81
CA TYR A 333 -10.24 7.38 7.86
C TYR A 333 -10.29 8.70 7.05
N TRP A 334 -9.51 9.70 7.44
CA TRP A 334 -9.35 10.97 6.71
C TRP A 334 -8.28 10.92 5.63
N ARG A 335 -7.55 9.80 5.51
CA ARG A 335 -6.51 9.61 4.50
C ARG A 335 -6.99 8.69 3.39
N THR A 336 -6.55 9.00 2.18
CA THR A 336 -6.88 8.22 0.99
C THR A 336 -5.70 7.44 0.43
N PHE A 337 -4.49 7.65 0.97
CA PHE A 337 -3.26 6.95 0.56
C PHE A 337 -2.23 6.92 1.70
N PHE A 338 -1.34 5.94 1.63
CA PHE A 338 -0.27 5.67 2.59
C PHE A 338 1.09 5.55 1.88
N GLY A 339 2.17 5.28 2.62
CA GLY A 339 3.52 5.20 2.08
C GLY A 339 4.29 6.53 2.14
N TYR A 340 3.81 7.51 2.92
CA TYR A 340 4.43 8.83 3.10
C TYR A 340 4.30 9.30 4.54
N MET A 341 5.28 10.06 5.02
CA MET A 341 5.19 10.78 6.30
C MET A 341 4.13 11.88 6.19
N GLN A 342 3.12 11.86 7.05
CA GLN A 342 1.96 12.76 6.96
C GLN A 342 1.29 13.04 8.30
N SER A 343 1.74 12.45 9.41
CA SER A 343 1.12 12.59 10.72
C SER A 343 1.92 13.52 11.64
N HIS A 344 1.42 13.72 12.86
CA HIS A 344 2.09 14.42 13.92
C HIS A 344 2.70 13.47 14.96
N GLY A 345 3.17 12.31 14.51
CA GLY A 345 3.87 11.33 15.34
C GLY A 345 3.15 9.97 15.46
N CYS A 346 1.83 9.93 15.35
CA CYS A 346 1.09 8.67 15.26
C CYS A 346 1.37 7.92 13.97
N VAL A 347 1.14 6.62 13.99
CA VAL A 347 1.22 5.75 12.82
C VAL A 347 -0.17 5.49 12.29
N ASN A 348 -0.46 6.11 11.17
CA ASN A 348 -1.75 6.04 10.50
C ASN A 348 -1.82 4.82 9.59
N LEU A 349 -2.91 4.06 9.70
CA LEU A 349 -3.20 2.87 8.92
C LEU A 349 -4.54 3.00 8.19
N SER A 350 -4.72 2.22 7.12
CA SER A 350 -6.04 2.05 6.51
C SER A 350 -7.01 1.38 7.50
N PRO A 351 -8.33 1.52 7.33
CA PRO A 351 -9.28 0.88 8.24
C PRO A 351 -9.08 -0.64 8.36
N GLY A 352 -8.90 -1.35 7.24
CA GLY A 352 -8.70 -2.80 7.25
C GLY A 352 -7.42 -3.23 7.94
N ASP A 353 -6.34 -2.50 7.71
CA ASP A 353 -5.03 -2.80 8.29
C ASP A 353 -5.01 -2.53 9.80
N ALA A 354 -5.56 -1.39 10.22
CA ALA A 354 -5.68 -1.08 11.64
C ALA A 354 -6.52 -2.13 12.38
N LYS A 355 -7.63 -2.59 11.78
CA LYS A 355 -8.46 -3.66 12.34
C LYS A 355 -7.71 -4.97 12.47
N TRP A 356 -6.99 -5.36 11.39
CA TRP A 356 -6.21 -6.61 11.39
C TRP A 356 -5.17 -6.61 12.51
N VAL A 357 -4.40 -5.52 12.62
CA VAL A 357 -3.35 -5.42 13.66
C VAL A 357 -3.96 -5.29 15.05
N PHE A 358 -5.04 -4.55 15.20
CA PHE A 358 -5.75 -4.44 16.48
C PHE A 358 -6.27 -5.79 16.99
N ASP A 359 -6.77 -6.64 16.10
CA ASP A 359 -7.26 -7.97 16.47
C ASP A 359 -6.12 -8.93 16.82
N TRP A 360 -4.95 -8.77 16.17
CA TRP A 360 -3.79 -9.62 16.45
C TRP A 360 -3.02 -9.16 17.69
N ALA A 361 -2.79 -7.86 17.86
CA ALA A 361 -1.92 -7.33 18.91
C ALA A 361 -2.55 -7.44 20.31
N GLU A 362 -1.72 -7.64 21.31
CA GLU A 362 -2.08 -7.60 22.73
C GLU A 362 -1.31 -6.47 23.43
N GLU A 363 -1.82 -5.99 24.57
CA GLU A 363 -1.05 -5.10 25.44
C GLU A 363 0.20 -5.83 25.94
N GLY A 364 1.37 -5.19 25.78
CA GLY A 364 2.68 -5.79 26.02
C GLY A 364 3.41 -6.25 24.77
N ASP A 365 2.74 -6.42 23.62
CA ASP A 365 3.44 -6.66 22.34
C ASP A 365 4.31 -5.45 21.98
N TYR A 366 5.48 -5.72 21.42
CA TYR A 366 6.45 -4.67 21.10
C TYR A 366 6.20 -4.03 19.75
N VAL A 367 6.39 -2.71 19.70
CA VAL A 367 6.49 -1.92 18.48
C VAL A 367 7.94 -1.45 18.36
N TRP A 368 8.64 -1.94 17.35
CA TRP A 368 9.99 -1.54 17.02
C TRP A 368 9.96 -0.52 15.90
N VAL A 369 10.35 0.71 16.22
CA VAL A 369 10.39 1.84 15.30
C VAL A 369 11.83 2.09 14.90
N HIS A 370 12.14 2.06 13.61
CA HIS A 370 13.48 2.36 13.13
C HIS A 370 13.47 3.13 11.81
N ASP A 371 14.59 3.82 11.54
CA ASP A 371 14.84 4.50 10.28
C ASP A 371 16.21 4.06 9.74
N PRO A 372 16.26 3.14 8.76
CA PRO A 372 17.52 2.70 8.14
C PRO A 372 18.30 3.82 7.44
N SER A 373 17.63 4.91 7.05
CA SER A 373 18.30 6.06 6.42
C SER A 373 19.05 6.93 7.39
N GLY A 374 18.72 6.86 8.69
CA GLY A 374 19.29 7.71 9.74
C GLY A 374 18.85 9.18 9.68
N MET A 375 17.84 9.51 8.86
CA MET A 375 17.35 10.89 8.76
C MET A 375 16.43 11.29 9.91
N THR A 376 15.72 10.33 10.51
CA THR A 376 14.87 10.60 11.67
C THR A 376 15.74 10.80 12.92
N PRO A 377 15.58 11.90 13.67
CA PRO A 377 16.35 12.11 14.91
C PRO A 377 16.15 10.96 15.90
N THR A 378 17.22 10.53 16.57
CA THR A 378 17.19 9.50 17.62
C THR A 378 17.28 10.06 19.03
N ASP A 379 17.64 11.34 19.18
CA ASP A 379 17.72 12.00 20.49
C ASP A 379 16.32 12.28 21.03
N ALA A 380 15.99 11.68 22.17
CA ALA A 380 14.68 11.81 22.80
C ALA A 380 14.26 13.25 23.13
N SER A 381 15.22 14.21 23.19
CA SER A 381 14.90 15.62 23.42
C SER A 381 14.12 16.29 22.28
N TYR A 382 14.16 15.70 21.07
CA TYR A 382 13.34 16.15 19.94
C TYR A 382 11.86 15.74 20.06
N TYR A 383 11.55 14.83 21.00
CA TYR A 383 10.22 14.24 21.12
C TYR A 383 9.52 14.73 22.40
N GLY A 384 8.47 15.51 22.22
CA GLY A 384 7.54 15.85 23.30
C GLY A 384 6.56 14.70 23.59
N PRO A 385 5.65 14.89 24.53
CA PRO A 385 4.68 13.85 24.92
C PRO A 385 3.68 13.43 23.80
N GLY A 386 3.81 13.98 22.62
CA GLY A 386 2.79 13.87 21.57
C GLY A 386 1.67 14.89 21.77
N ALA A 387 0.68 14.92 20.87
CA ALA A 387 -0.49 15.73 21.09
C ALA A 387 -1.30 15.16 22.26
N PRO A 388 -1.84 16.02 23.13
CA PRO A 388 -2.68 15.58 24.24
C PRO A 388 -3.98 14.95 23.78
#